data_bbd39f690263c17e0b974f351efee9e3
#
_entry.id   bbd39f690263c17e0b974f351efee9e3
#
_cell.length_a   1.000
_cell.length_b   1.000
_cell.length_c   1.000
_cell.angle_alpha   90.00
_cell.angle_beta   90.00
_cell.angle_gamma   90.00
#
_symmetry.space_group_name_H-M   'P 1'
#
loop_
_entity.id
_entity.type
_entity.pdbx_description
1 polymer ?
#
loop_
_entity_poly.entity_id
_entity_poly.type
_entity_poly.pdbx_seq_one_letter_code
_entity_poly.pdbx_strand_id
1 'polypeptide(L)'
;MRIALGVEYDGSGYNGWQSQPDVPNVQDALQNALSGIAGESIAILAAGRTDTGVHALEQVVHFDTNIDRPLTAWVRGTNALLPKDIAVLWAHPVSDEFHARFSAQARSYQYVLVNRPSRSAVHHGKVGWFHLPLDVAAMREAARYLLGDHDFSAFRSSQCQAKSPVKILAQLDIRQQGDTIIFDLTANAFLHHMVRNLLGCLLYVGKGKHPPHWVREVLEGADRKFAAPTFSPDGLYLRHITYDAKWQLPQGTMSPRF
;
A
#
# COMPACT_ATOMS: atom_id res chain seq x y z
N MET A 1 -20.19 -19.86 2.04
CA MET A 1 -19.34 -19.37 3.15
C MET A 1 -18.46 -18.25 2.64
N ARG A 2 -18.10 -17.28 3.50
CA ARG A 2 -17.15 -16.22 3.18
C ARG A 2 -15.78 -16.50 3.79
N ILE A 3 -14.73 -16.34 3.00
CA ILE A 3 -13.34 -16.57 3.41
C ILE A 3 -12.54 -15.29 3.17
N ALA A 4 -11.82 -14.84 4.19
CA ALA A 4 -10.83 -13.79 4.11
C ALA A 4 -9.42 -14.41 3.92
N LEU A 5 -8.59 -13.77 3.09
CA LEU A 5 -7.20 -14.15 2.88
C LEU A 5 -6.28 -12.96 3.14
N GLY A 6 -5.13 -13.23 3.76
CA GLY A 6 -3.97 -12.34 3.74
C GLY A 6 -3.07 -12.71 2.56
N VAL A 7 -2.64 -11.71 1.80
CA VAL A 7 -1.89 -11.89 0.54
C VAL A 7 -0.67 -10.99 0.52
N GLU A 8 0.50 -11.57 0.29
CA GLU A 8 1.76 -10.86 0.05
C GLU A 8 2.08 -10.87 -1.44
N TYR A 9 2.63 -9.78 -1.96
CA TYR A 9 3.11 -9.76 -3.33
C TYR A 9 4.21 -8.74 -3.60
N ASP A 10 5.08 -9.11 -4.52
CA ASP A 10 6.01 -8.24 -5.21
C ASP A 10 5.31 -7.59 -6.40
N GLY A 11 5.05 -6.30 -6.31
CA GLY A 11 4.32 -5.56 -7.34
C GLY A 11 5.15 -5.17 -8.57
N SER A 12 6.46 -5.42 -8.58
CA SER A 12 7.37 -4.91 -9.63
C SER A 12 7.00 -5.35 -11.04
N GLY A 13 6.46 -6.58 -11.18
CA GLY A 13 6.04 -7.16 -12.47
C GLY A 13 4.59 -6.89 -12.85
N TYR A 14 3.84 -6.09 -12.06
CA TYR A 14 2.40 -5.94 -12.23
C TYR A 14 1.97 -4.49 -12.50
N ASN A 15 0.92 -4.33 -13.29
CA ASN A 15 0.26 -3.04 -13.50
C ASN A 15 -0.68 -2.67 -12.34
N GLY A 16 -0.27 -3.02 -11.12
CA GLY A 16 -0.97 -2.82 -9.88
C GLY A 16 -1.93 -3.97 -9.54
N TRP A 17 -2.77 -3.71 -8.55
CA TRP A 17 -3.74 -4.70 -8.06
C TRP A 17 -4.85 -5.00 -9.05
N GLN A 18 -5.52 -3.96 -9.56
CA GLN A 18 -6.81 -4.05 -10.25
C GLN A 18 -6.70 -4.77 -11.59
N SER A 19 -7.66 -5.69 -11.83
CA SER A 19 -7.89 -6.32 -13.15
C SER A 19 -8.04 -5.27 -14.25
N GLN A 20 -7.26 -5.45 -15.31
CA GLN A 20 -7.25 -4.62 -16.51
C GLN A 20 -7.01 -5.52 -17.73
N PRO A 21 -7.61 -5.22 -18.90
CA PRO A 21 -7.37 -5.99 -20.11
C PRO A 21 -5.89 -5.99 -20.51
N ASP A 22 -5.41 -7.14 -20.97
CA ASP A 22 -4.12 -7.34 -21.66
C ASP A 22 -2.86 -6.95 -20.87
N VAL A 23 -2.97 -6.75 -19.55
CA VAL A 23 -1.80 -6.46 -18.70
C VAL A 23 -1.79 -7.32 -17.43
N PRO A 24 -0.60 -7.77 -16.97
CA PRO A 24 -0.50 -8.55 -15.75
C PRO A 24 -0.92 -7.71 -14.53
N ASN A 25 -1.77 -8.28 -13.69
CA ASN A 25 -2.22 -7.68 -12.45
C ASN A 25 -2.38 -8.74 -11.35
N VAL A 26 -2.30 -8.33 -10.10
CA VAL A 26 -2.31 -9.26 -8.96
C VAL A 26 -3.69 -9.90 -8.79
N GLN A 27 -4.76 -9.14 -9.03
CA GLN A 27 -6.13 -9.62 -8.86
C GLN A 27 -6.44 -10.82 -9.74
N ASP A 28 -6.12 -10.78 -11.02
CA ASP A 28 -6.42 -11.86 -11.97
C ASP A 28 -5.57 -13.10 -11.66
N ALA A 29 -4.28 -12.92 -11.31
CA ALA A 29 -3.43 -14.03 -10.91
C ALA A 29 -4.01 -14.78 -9.68
N LEU A 30 -4.45 -14.04 -8.67
CA LEU A 30 -5.04 -14.64 -7.46
C LEU A 30 -6.41 -15.27 -7.75
N GLN A 31 -7.28 -14.61 -8.52
CA GLN A 31 -8.59 -15.16 -8.89
C GLN A 31 -8.48 -16.46 -9.67
N ASN A 32 -7.55 -16.52 -10.63
CA ASN A 32 -7.32 -17.72 -11.42
C ASN A 32 -6.84 -18.89 -10.56
N ALA A 33 -5.89 -18.64 -9.64
CA ALA A 33 -5.39 -19.66 -8.72
C ALA A 33 -6.49 -20.17 -7.77
N LEU A 34 -7.29 -19.27 -7.19
CA LEU A 34 -8.43 -19.62 -6.32
C LEU A 34 -9.50 -20.40 -7.08
N SER A 35 -9.81 -19.99 -8.29
CA SER A 35 -10.79 -20.69 -9.15
C SER A 35 -10.33 -22.11 -9.49
N GLY A 36 -9.01 -22.30 -9.70
CA GLY A 36 -8.44 -23.64 -9.90
C GLY A 36 -8.60 -24.55 -8.67
N ILE A 37 -8.51 -23.98 -7.46
CA ILE A 37 -8.75 -24.74 -6.21
C ILE A 37 -10.24 -24.98 -5.98
N ALA A 38 -11.08 -24.00 -6.25
CA ALA A 38 -12.53 -24.12 -6.07
C ALA A 38 -13.16 -25.09 -7.08
N GLY A 39 -12.65 -25.14 -8.31
CA GLY A 39 -13.31 -25.78 -9.43
C GLY A 39 -14.48 -24.97 -9.98
N GLU A 40 -14.62 -23.72 -9.56
CA GLU A 40 -15.60 -22.73 -10.02
C GLU A 40 -14.97 -21.34 -10.11
N SER A 41 -15.62 -20.41 -10.79
CA SER A 41 -15.13 -19.03 -10.89
C SER A 41 -15.24 -18.31 -9.54
N ILE A 42 -14.12 -17.81 -9.03
CA ILE A 42 -14.04 -17.05 -7.78
C ILE A 42 -13.78 -15.58 -8.11
N ALA A 43 -14.65 -14.69 -7.60
CA ALA A 43 -14.44 -13.24 -7.62
C ALA A 43 -13.97 -12.77 -6.24
N ILE A 44 -12.90 -11.96 -6.22
CA ILE A 44 -12.33 -11.43 -4.97
C ILE A 44 -12.58 -9.94 -4.81
N LEU A 45 -12.72 -9.50 -3.57
CA LEU A 45 -12.83 -8.09 -3.19
C LEU A 45 -11.70 -7.74 -2.23
N ALA A 46 -10.87 -6.76 -2.60
CA ALA A 46 -9.71 -6.35 -1.81
C ALA A 46 -10.00 -5.16 -0.88
N ALA A 47 -9.23 -5.06 0.21
CA ALA A 47 -9.29 -3.94 1.15
C ALA A 47 -8.85 -2.61 0.54
N GLY A 48 -7.93 -2.64 -0.43
CA GLY A 48 -7.46 -1.47 -1.14
C GLY A 48 -6.79 -1.86 -2.46
N ARG A 49 -6.70 -0.92 -3.38
CA ARG A 49 -5.93 -1.07 -4.61
C ARG A 49 -4.51 -0.56 -4.37
N THR A 50 -3.53 -1.20 -4.98
CA THR A 50 -2.16 -0.69 -5.08
C THR A 50 -1.87 -0.29 -6.52
N ASP A 51 -1.03 0.72 -6.70
CA ASP A 51 -0.62 1.22 -8.02
C ASP A 51 0.37 0.25 -8.68
N THR A 52 0.64 0.46 -9.97
CA THR A 52 1.72 -0.22 -10.71
C THR A 52 3.04 -0.14 -9.95
N GLY A 53 3.71 -1.28 -9.75
CA GLY A 53 5.00 -1.38 -9.06
C GLY A 53 4.94 -1.33 -7.54
N VAL A 54 3.77 -1.12 -6.93
CA VAL A 54 3.60 -1.09 -5.46
C VAL A 54 3.44 -2.50 -4.91
N HIS A 55 4.16 -2.80 -3.83
CA HIS A 55 4.15 -4.10 -3.17
C HIS A 55 3.10 -4.17 -2.05
N ALA A 56 2.85 -5.38 -1.54
CA ALA A 56 2.12 -5.58 -0.30
C ALA A 56 2.80 -6.66 0.55
N LEU A 57 2.90 -6.40 1.85
CA LEU A 57 3.30 -7.40 2.84
C LEU A 57 2.07 -8.12 3.38
N GLU A 58 0.91 -7.44 3.41
CA GLU A 58 -0.36 -8.01 3.81
C GLU A 58 -1.52 -7.22 3.20
N GLN A 59 -1.92 -7.57 1.99
CA GLN A 59 -3.21 -7.20 1.43
C GLN A 59 -4.27 -8.14 2.00
N VAL A 60 -5.47 -7.65 2.28
CA VAL A 60 -6.59 -8.51 2.69
C VAL A 60 -7.65 -8.52 1.59
N VAL A 61 -8.07 -9.73 1.23
CA VAL A 61 -9.20 -9.95 0.30
C VAL A 61 -10.24 -10.83 0.94
N HIS A 62 -11.46 -10.82 0.41
CA HIS A 62 -12.44 -11.85 0.71
C HIS A 62 -13.12 -12.34 -0.57
N PHE A 63 -13.67 -13.53 -0.49
CA PHE A 63 -14.51 -14.14 -1.52
C PHE A 63 -15.60 -15.02 -0.91
N ASP A 64 -16.63 -15.28 -1.68
CA ASP A 64 -17.70 -16.19 -1.34
C ASP A 64 -17.57 -17.48 -2.17
N THR A 65 -17.81 -18.63 -1.53
CA THR A 65 -17.84 -19.95 -2.19
C THR A 65 -18.80 -20.90 -1.49
N ASN A 66 -19.36 -21.84 -2.24
CA ASN A 66 -20.12 -22.98 -1.71
C ASN A 66 -19.27 -24.25 -1.58
N ILE A 67 -18.03 -24.21 -2.03
CA ILE A 67 -17.11 -25.35 -2.03
C ILE A 67 -16.50 -25.52 -0.64
N ASP A 68 -16.75 -26.67 -0.04
CA ASP A 68 -16.14 -27.04 1.23
C ASP A 68 -14.73 -27.60 1.00
N ARG A 69 -13.74 -26.84 1.44
CA ARG A 69 -12.31 -27.20 1.42
C ARG A 69 -11.70 -26.85 2.76
N PRO A 70 -10.74 -27.64 3.26
CA PRO A 70 -9.98 -27.25 4.44
C PRO A 70 -9.21 -25.94 4.17
N LEU A 71 -9.05 -25.09 5.20
CA LEU A 71 -8.36 -23.79 5.05
C LEU A 71 -6.94 -23.93 4.49
N THR A 72 -6.27 -25.06 4.78
CA THR A 72 -4.95 -25.37 4.19
C THR A 72 -4.97 -25.51 2.67
N ALA A 73 -6.09 -25.91 2.06
CA ALA A 73 -6.22 -25.98 0.62
C ALA A 73 -6.27 -24.56 0.01
N TRP A 74 -6.97 -23.64 0.67
CA TRP A 74 -7.00 -22.22 0.26
C TRP A 74 -5.66 -21.51 0.40
N VAL A 75 -4.78 -21.98 1.29
CA VAL A 75 -3.42 -21.42 1.43
C VAL A 75 -2.43 -22.18 0.54
N ARG A 76 -2.21 -23.47 0.83
CA ARG A 76 -1.16 -24.25 0.16
C ARG A 76 -1.50 -24.56 -1.30
N GLY A 77 -2.77 -24.90 -1.56
CA GLY A 77 -3.23 -25.20 -2.92
C GLY A 77 -3.14 -23.98 -3.81
N THR A 78 -3.63 -22.83 -3.33
CA THR A 78 -3.55 -21.57 -4.09
C THR A 78 -2.08 -21.19 -4.35
N ASN A 79 -1.19 -21.29 -3.35
CA ASN A 79 0.24 -21.02 -3.50
C ASN A 79 0.94 -21.96 -4.49
N ALA A 80 0.45 -23.17 -4.68
CA ALA A 80 0.99 -24.09 -5.70
C ALA A 80 0.65 -23.65 -7.15
N LEU A 81 -0.41 -22.87 -7.33
CA LEU A 81 -0.87 -22.36 -8.63
C LEU A 81 -0.43 -20.91 -8.89
N LEU A 82 -0.08 -20.16 -7.84
CA LEU A 82 0.37 -18.78 -7.96
C LEU A 82 1.78 -18.67 -8.52
N PRO A 83 2.11 -17.57 -9.24
CA PRO A 83 3.48 -17.22 -9.53
C PRO A 83 4.25 -16.93 -8.23
N LYS A 84 5.58 -17.03 -8.26
CA LYS A 84 6.44 -16.97 -7.05
C LYS A 84 6.46 -15.61 -6.36
N ASP A 85 6.02 -14.58 -7.02
CA ASP A 85 5.95 -13.19 -6.54
C ASP A 85 4.60 -12.84 -5.89
N ILE A 86 3.67 -13.81 -5.77
CA ILE A 86 2.41 -13.69 -5.01
C ILE A 86 2.29 -14.88 -4.07
N ALA A 87 1.92 -14.64 -2.81
CA ALA A 87 1.67 -15.68 -1.83
C ALA A 87 0.44 -15.39 -0.96
N VAL A 88 -0.37 -16.41 -0.73
CA VAL A 88 -1.41 -16.41 0.32
C VAL A 88 -0.74 -16.76 1.63
N LEU A 89 -0.83 -15.88 2.62
CA LEU A 89 -0.22 -16.04 3.94
C LEU A 89 -1.11 -16.83 4.90
N TRP A 90 -2.40 -16.52 4.86
CA TRP A 90 -3.41 -17.16 5.71
C TRP A 90 -4.79 -17.13 5.04
N ALA A 91 -5.68 -18.04 5.49
CA ALA A 91 -7.09 -18.06 5.17
C ALA A 91 -7.89 -18.14 6.47
N HIS A 92 -8.97 -17.38 6.58
CA HIS A 92 -9.82 -17.34 7.76
C HIS A 92 -11.29 -17.25 7.36
N PRO A 93 -12.17 -18.12 7.92
CA PRO A 93 -13.62 -18.03 7.69
C PRO A 93 -14.15 -16.78 8.43
N VAL A 94 -15.00 -16.03 7.77
CA VAL A 94 -15.63 -14.84 8.32
C VAL A 94 -17.13 -14.87 8.09
N SER A 95 -17.89 -14.11 8.87
CA SER A 95 -19.33 -13.96 8.62
C SER A 95 -19.58 -13.16 7.33
N ASP A 96 -20.79 -13.30 6.77
CA ASP A 96 -21.20 -12.63 5.54
C ASP A 96 -21.27 -11.09 5.69
N GLU A 97 -21.22 -10.58 6.92
CA GLU A 97 -21.12 -9.14 7.21
C GLU A 97 -19.72 -8.58 6.96
N PHE A 98 -18.68 -9.42 6.96
CA PHE A 98 -17.32 -8.96 6.70
C PHE A 98 -17.16 -8.51 5.27
N HIS A 99 -16.57 -7.33 5.09
CA HIS A 99 -16.20 -6.83 3.78
C HIS A 99 -14.76 -6.28 3.81
N ALA A 100 -13.83 -6.87 3.09
CA ALA A 100 -12.42 -6.51 3.14
C ALA A 100 -12.17 -4.99 3.03
N ARG A 101 -12.91 -4.29 2.17
CA ARG A 101 -12.78 -2.84 1.98
C ARG A 101 -13.51 -2.01 3.03
N PHE A 102 -14.77 -2.36 3.31
CA PHE A 102 -15.65 -1.50 4.12
C PHE A 102 -15.55 -1.77 5.61
N SER A 103 -15.14 -2.96 6.02
CA SER A 103 -14.85 -3.28 7.42
C SER A 103 -13.47 -2.80 7.88
N ALA A 104 -12.60 -2.37 6.96
CA ALA A 104 -11.26 -1.90 7.29
C ALA A 104 -11.31 -0.51 7.93
N GLN A 105 -10.69 -0.38 9.12
CA GLN A 105 -10.61 0.85 9.91
C GLN A 105 -9.41 1.73 9.51
N ALA A 106 -8.26 1.11 9.23
CA ALA A 106 -7.06 1.81 8.80
C ALA A 106 -6.24 0.98 7.80
N ARG A 107 -5.35 1.66 7.08
CA ARG A 107 -4.33 1.09 6.21
C ARG A 107 -2.99 1.66 6.62
N SER A 108 -1.97 0.80 6.72
CA SER A 108 -0.60 1.19 7.01
C SER A 108 0.27 0.91 5.81
N TYR A 109 1.05 1.89 5.43
CA TYR A 109 2.06 1.79 4.38
C TYR A 109 3.44 2.02 4.94
N GLN A 110 4.42 1.40 4.33
CA GLN A 110 5.82 1.69 4.56
C GLN A 110 6.47 2.05 3.23
N TYR A 111 7.30 3.10 3.23
CA TYR A 111 8.14 3.42 2.10
C TYR A 111 9.61 3.29 2.50
N VAL A 112 10.38 2.54 1.72
CA VAL A 112 11.82 2.36 1.92
C VAL A 112 12.58 3.11 0.84
N LEU A 113 13.40 4.07 1.25
CA LEU A 113 14.18 4.94 0.38
C LEU A 113 15.67 4.72 0.62
N VAL A 114 16.44 4.50 -0.43
CA VAL A 114 17.91 4.56 -0.38
C VAL A 114 18.37 5.97 -0.79
N ASN A 115 19.04 6.65 0.12
CA ASN A 115 19.57 8.01 -0.06
C ASN A 115 21.08 8.01 -0.16
N ARG A 116 21.59 7.89 -1.38
CA ARG A 116 23.01 7.91 -1.70
C ARG A 116 23.22 8.27 -3.18
N PRO A 117 24.44 8.71 -3.59
CA PRO A 117 24.69 9.14 -4.97
C PRO A 117 24.37 8.08 -6.03
N SER A 118 24.65 6.80 -5.77
CA SER A 118 24.40 5.71 -6.72
C SER A 118 23.19 4.86 -6.33
N ARG A 119 22.36 4.48 -7.32
CA ARG A 119 21.22 3.58 -7.14
C ARG A 119 21.64 2.21 -6.59
N SER A 120 20.71 1.50 -5.93
CA SER A 120 20.92 0.10 -5.56
C SER A 120 20.60 -0.82 -6.74
N ALA A 121 21.53 -1.69 -7.11
CA ALA A 121 21.30 -2.74 -8.09
C ALA A 121 20.63 -3.95 -7.44
N VAL A 122 21.07 -4.32 -6.24
CA VAL A 122 20.56 -5.49 -5.49
C VAL A 122 19.09 -5.34 -5.11
N HIS A 123 18.66 -4.10 -4.76
CA HIS A 123 17.28 -3.81 -4.39
C HIS A 123 16.49 -3.11 -5.51
N HIS A 124 16.86 -3.36 -6.77
CA HIS A 124 16.13 -2.81 -7.92
C HIS A 124 14.66 -3.20 -7.88
N GLY A 125 13.76 -2.21 -8.06
CA GLY A 125 12.32 -2.39 -7.96
C GLY A 125 11.77 -2.65 -6.55
N LYS A 126 12.63 -2.59 -5.50
CA LYS A 126 12.25 -2.88 -4.09
C LYS A 126 12.37 -1.67 -3.17
N VAL A 127 13.17 -0.70 -3.55
CA VAL A 127 13.40 0.52 -2.78
C VAL A 127 13.33 1.74 -3.69
N GLY A 128 12.79 2.84 -3.19
CA GLY A 128 12.97 4.13 -3.84
C GLY A 128 14.44 4.57 -3.77
N TRP A 129 14.84 5.44 -4.68
CA TRP A 129 16.19 5.99 -4.68
C TRP A 129 16.17 7.51 -4.86
N PHE A 130 17.02 8.20 -4.08
CA PHE A 130 17.24 9.62 -4.19
C PHE A 130 18.72 9.96 -4.04
N HIS A 131 19.30 10.64 -5.04
CA HIS A 131 20.76 10.81 -5.16
C HIS A 131 21.34 11.99 -4.38
N LEU A 132 20.53 13.02 -4.08
CA LEU A 132 20.98 14.18 -3.30
C LEU A 132 20.85 13.92 -1.80
N PRO A 133 21.75 14.47 -0.96
CA PRO A 133 21.59 14.43 0.49
C PRO A 133 20.22 14.99 0.92
N LEU A 134 19.63 14.37 1.94
CA LEU A 134 18.34 14.74 2.51
C LEU A 134 18.47 15.15 3.97
N ASP A 135 17.90 16.28 4.34
CA ASP A 135 17.70 16.70 5.72
C ASP A 135 16.46 15.99 6.28
N VAL A 136 16.69 14.90 7.03
CA VAL A 136 15.63 14.12 7.67
C VAL A 136 14.93 14.89 8.78
N ALA A 137 15.63 15.82 9.46
CA ALA A 137 15.02 16.64 10.51
C ALA A 137 13.98 17.61 9.91
N ALA A 138 14.33 18.27 8.81
CA ALA A 138 13.40 19.14 8.08
C ALA A 138 12.18 18.34 7.52
N MET A 139 12.41 17.12 7.02
CA MET A 139 11.31 16.24 6.57
C MET A 139 10.38 15.84 7.73
N ARG A 140 10.93 15.53 8.93
CA ARG A 140 10.12 15.23 10.13
C ARG A 140 9.29 16.42 10.59
N GLU A 141 9.87 17.60 10.52
CA GLU A 141 9.14 18.84 10.83
C GLU A 141 7.97 19.03 9.84
N ALA A 142 8.23 18.91 8.54
CA ALA A 142 7.21 19.01 7.50
C ALA A 142 6.08 17.96 7.66
N ALA A 143 6.43 16.73 8.04
CA ALA A 143 5.47 15.65 8.23
C ALA A 143 4.42 15.94 9.31
N ARG A 144 4.76 16.74 10.34
CA ARG A 144 3.83 17.12 11.42
C ARG A 144 2.63 17.92 10.92
N TYR A 145 2.80 18.72 9.86
CA TYR A 145 1.70 19.51 9.28
C TYR A 145 0.66 18.66 8.54
N LEU A 146 1.00 17.40 8.21
CA LEU A 146 0.14 16.47 7.49
C LEU A 146 -0.71 15.59 8.41
N LEU A 147 -0.37 15.54 9.71
CA LEU A 147 -1.08 14.70 10.68
C LEU A 147 -2.44 15.29 11.02
N GLY A 148 -3.43 14.41 11.19
CA GLY A 148 -4.79 14.79 11.56
C GLY A 148 -5.78 14.65 10.43
N ASP A 149 -6.94 15.32 10.59
CA ASP A 149 -8.06 15.32 9.66
C ASP A 149 -7.92 16.50 8.69
N HIS A 150 -7.62 16.22 7.43
CA HIS A 150 -7.36 17.24 6.41
C HIS A 150 -7.97 16.88 5.06
N ASP A 151 -8.19 17.91 4.24
CA ASP A 151 -8.44 17.77 2.81
C ASP A 151 -7.12 17.53 2.07
N PHE A 152 -6.92 16.30 1.58
CA PHE A 152 -5.72 15.89 0.83
C PHE A 152 -5.87 16.06 -0.70
N SER A 153 -6.71 16.97 -1.17
CA SER A 153 -6.89 17.24 -2.61
C SER A 153 -5.58 17.55 -3.32
N ALA A 154 -4.66 18.31 -2.69
CA ALA A 154 -3.34 18.59 -3.23
C ALA A 154 -2.46 17.35 -3.45
N PHE A 155 -2.76 16.25 -2.79
CA PHE A 155 -2.02 14.98 -2.89
C PHE A 155 -2.80 13.89 -3.64
N ARG A 156 -3.89 14.25 -4.31
CA ARG A 156 -4.78 13.37 -5.03
C ARG A 156 -4.41 13.28 -6.51
N SER A 157 -4.39 12.05 -7.08
CA SER A 157 -4.35 11.88 -8.53
C SER A 157 -5.64 12.36 -9.19
N SER A 158 -5.56 12.92 -10.40
CA SER A 158 -6.73 13.31 -11.21
C SER A 158 -7.66 12.13 -11.52
N GLN A 159 -7.14 10.91 -11.55
CA GLN A 159 -7.91 9.68 -11.80
C GLN A 159 -8.54 9.08 -10.53
N CYS A 160 -8.40 9.73 -9.37
CA CYS A 160 -8.90 9.21 -8.11
C CYS A 160 -10.43 9.21 -8.05
N GLN A 161 -11.01 8.04 -7.80
CA GLN A 161 -12.47 7.82 -7.71
C GLN A 161 -13.04 8.00 -6.30
N ALA A 162 -12.23 8.43 -5.31
CA ALA A 162 -12.71 8.63 -3.95
C ALA A 162 -13.74 9.77 -3.89
N LYS A 163 -14.86 9.55 -3.20
CA LYS A 163 -15.96 10.52 -3.06
C LYS A 163 -15.54 11.75 -2.24
N SER A 164 -14.75 11.55 -1.18
CA SER A 164 -14.24 12.61 -0.31
C SER A 164 -12.72 12.66 -0.31
N PRO A 165 -12.11 13.84 -0.47
CA PRO A 165 -10.67 14.01 -0.33
C PRO A 165 -10.21 14.07 1.13
N VAL A 166 -11.14 14.24 2.07
CA VAL A 166 -10.85 14.34 3.50
C VAL A 166 -10.45 12.98 4.06
N LYS A 167 -9.29 12.93 4.73
CA LYS A 167 -8.73 11.73 5.35
C LYS A 167 -8.10 12.07 6.69
N ILE A 168 -8.04 11.06 7.57
CA ILE A 168 -7.33 11.17 8.85
C ILE A 168 -5.99 10.45 8.69
N LEU A 169 -4.90 11.22 8.61
CA LEU A 169 -3.54 10.68 8.66
C LEU A 169 -3.11 10.59 10.14
N ALA A 170 -3.19 9.40 10.69
CA ALA A 170 -2.94 9.17 12.12
C ALA A 170 -1.45 9.05 12.43
N GLN A 171 -0.62 8.63 11.46
CA GLN A 171 0.81 8.43 11.64
C GLN A 171 1.58 8.79 10.37
N LEU A 172 2.71 9.45 10.54
CA LEU A 172 3.73 9.66 9.52
C LEU A 172 5.08 9.80 10.22
N ASP A 173 5.76 8.67 10.42
CA ASP A 173 7.08 8.61 11.04
C ASP A 173 8.16 8.46 10.00
N ILE A 174 9.30 9.13 10.23
CA ILE A 174 10.46 9.09 9.35
C ILE A 174 11.67 8.66 10.17
N ARG A 175 12.28 7.53 9.82
CA ARG A 175 13.46 6.98 10.47
C ARG A 175 14.61 6.86 9.49
N GLN A 176 15.83 7.14 9.92
CA GLN A 176 17.03 6.94 9.10
C GLN A 176 17.95 5.94 9.76
N GLN A 177 18.46 5.01 8.96
CA GLN A 177 19.44 4.02 9.36
C GLN A 177 20.48 3.89 8.23
N GLY A 178 21.65 4.48 8.45
CA GLY A 178 22.67 4.60 7.41
C GLY A 178 22.16 5.42 6.21
N ASP A 179 22.26 4.86 5.02
CA ASP A 179 21.75 5.42 3.77
C ASP A 179 20.28 5.06 3.49
N THR A 180 19.62 4.33 4.39
CA THR A 180 18.20 3.98 4.27
C THR A 180 17.33 4.91 5.10
N ILE A 181 16.29 5.47 4.46
CA ILE A 181 15.24 6.27 5.12
C ILE A 181 13.93 5.51 4.98
N ILE A 182 13.24 5.32 6.11
CA ILE A 182 11.98 4.59 6.17
C ILE A 182 10.88 5.56 6.60
N PHE A 183 9.78 5.55 5.85
CA PHE A 183 8.57 6.30 6.14
C PHE A 183 7.46 5.31 6.51
N ASP A 184 6.87 5.45 7.68
CA ASP A 184 5.72 4.66 8.12
C ASP A 184 4.49 5.59 8.16
N LEU A 185 3.43 5.22 7.41
CA LEU A 185 2.20 5.99 7.29
C LEU A 185 1.00 5.14 7.65
N THR A 186 0.09 5.70 8.46
CA THR A 186 -1.19 5.06 8.78
C THR A 186 -2.32 6.08 8.67
N ALA A 187 -3.38 5.73 7.93
CA ALA A 187 -4.57 6.55 7.76
C ALA A 187 -5.84 5.69 7.72
N ASN A 188 -7.00 6.31 7.96
CA ASN A 188 -8.30 5.66 7.77
C ASN A 188 -8.52 5.20 6.31
N ALA A 189 -8.01 5.96 5.34
CA ALA A 189 -7.92 5.61 3.93
C ALA A 189 -6.90 6.51 3.23
N PHE A 190 -6.44 6.09 2.05
CA PHE A 190 -5.57 6.90 1.19
C PHE A 190 -6.27 7.18 -0.15
N LEU A 191 -6.02 8.36 -0.71
CA LEU A 191 -6.40 8.71 -2.07
C LEU A 191 -5.42 8.06 -3.06
N HIS A 192 -5.83 7.93 -4.30
CA HIS A 192 -4.96 7.44 -5.38
C HIS A 192 -3.70 8.32 -5.49
N HIS A 193 -2.52 7.70 -5.46
CA HIS A 193 -1.18 8.30 -5.40
C HIS A 193 -0.85 9.09 -4.13
N MET A 194 -1.73 9.20 -3.14
CA MET A 194 -1.55 10.08 -1.97
C MET A 194 -0.19 9.87 -1.29
N VAL A 195 0.17 8.66 -0.91
CA VAL A 195 1.45 8.37 -0.23
C VAL A 195 2.64 8.86 -1.06
N ARG A 196 2.66 8.55 -2.35
CA ARG A 196 3.74 8.92 -3.26
C ARG A 196 3.83 10.43 -3.50
N ASN A 197 2.70 11.14 -3.48
CA ASN A 197 2.65 12.61 -3.58
C ASN A 197 3.14 13.28 -2.29
N LEU A 198 2.77 12.74 -1.12
CA LEU A 198 3.30 13.17 0.18
C LEU A 198 4.82 13.02 0.21
N LEU A 199 5.34 11.86 -0.20
CA LEU A 199 6.77 11.60 -0.29
C LEU A 199 7.49 12.59 -1.22
N GLY A 200 6.94 12.88 -2.39
CA GLY A 200 7.51 13.87 -3.30
C GLY A 200 7.70 15.24 -2.65
N CYS A 201 6.70 15.70 -1.87
CA CYS A 201 6.78 16.97 -1.16
C CYS A 201 7.80 16.93 -0.01
N LEU A 202 7.83 15.83 0.77
CA LEU A 202 8.82 15.65 1.85
C LEU A 202 10.25 15.63 1.29
N LEU A 203 10.48 15.00 0.15
CA LEU A 203 11.79 14.99 -0.51
C LEU A 203 12.18 16.38 -1.03
N TYR A 204 11.22 17.21 -1.45
CA TYR A 204 11.49 18.61 -1.84
C TYR A 204 11.94 19.44 -0.64
N VAL A 205 11.36 19.22 0.53
CA VAL A 205 11.83 19.82 1.79
C VAL A 205 13.21 19.27 2.16
N GLY A 206 13.37 17.95 2.17
CA GLY A 206 14.63 17.30 2.57
C GLY A 206 15.84 17.73 1.75
N LYS A 207 15.67 17.97 0.44
CA LYS A 207 16.76 18.51 -0.42
C LYS A 207 16.93 20.04 -0.34
N GLY A 208 16.21 20.72 0.56
CA GLY A 208 16.31 22.16 0.77
C GLY A 208 15.67 23.03 -0.32
N LYS A 209 14.80 22.46 -1.19
CA LYS A 209 14.11 23.24 -2.21
C LYS A 209 13.03 24.15 -1.64
N HIS A 210 12.37 23.71 -0.58
CA HIS A 210 11.34 24.45 0.15
C HIS A 210 11.53 24.27 1.67
N PRO A 211 11.14 25.24 2.49
CA PRO A 211 11.15 25.09 3.95
C PRO A 211 10.05 24.13 4.41
N PRO A 212 10.13 23.57 5.65
CA PRO A 212 9.15 22.60 6.15
C PRO A 212 7.69 23.08 6.09
N HIS A 213 7.41 24.35 6.40
CA HIS A 213 6.05 24.89 6.40
C HIS A 213 5.41 24.95 4.98
N TRP A 214 6.18 24.88 3.91
CA TRP A 214 5.65 24.81 2.55
C TRP A 214 4.69 23.62 2.34
N VAL A 215 4.91 22.49 3.04
CA VAL A 215 4.02 21.34 2.94
C VAL A 215 2.62 21.68 3.48
N ARG A 216 2.53 22.53 4.52
CA ARG A 216 1.26 23.06 5.02
C ARG A 216 0.59 23.97 3.98
N GLU A 217 1.33 24.84 3.35
CA GLU A 217 0.80 25.73 2.29
C GLU A 217 0.23 24.93 1.11
N VAL A 218 0.92 23.83 0.72
CA VAL A 218 0.42 22.91 -0.32
C VAL A 218 -0.86 22.21 0.14
N LEU A 219 -0.92 21.76 1.40
CA LEU A 219 -2.11 21.10 1.97
C LEU A 219 -3.31 22.04 2.00
N GLU A 220 -3.16 23.23 2.54
CA GLU A 220 -4.20 24.27 2.67
C GLU A 220 -4.65 24.79 1.29
N GLY A 221 -3.73 24.87 0.32
CA GLY A 221 -4.04 25.28 -1.04
C GLY A 221 -4.88 24.30 -1.84
N ALA A 222 -4.98 23.03 -1.41
CA ALA A 222 -5.81 21.96 -1.98
C ALA A 222 -5.68 21.75 -3.50
N ASP A 223 -4.61 22.28 -4.14
CA ASP A 223 -4.36 22.17 -5.58
C ASP A 223 -3.11 21.33 -5.86
N ARG A 224 -3.30 20.21 -6.60
CA ARG A 224 -2.24 19.28 -6.99
C ARG A 224 -1.09 19.93 -7.77
N LYS A 225 -1.35 21.04 -8.47
CA LYS A 225 -0.37 21.74 -9.28
C LYS A 225 0.77 22.34 -8.46
N PHE A 226 0.53 22.69 -7.20
CA PHE A 226 1.53 23.24 -6.30
C PHE A 226 2.32 22.19 -5.54
N ALA A 227 1.88 20.93 -5.54
CA ALA A 227 2.61 19.84 -4.93
C ALA A 227 3.76 19.34 -5.82
N ALA A 228 4.73 18.68 -5.20
CA ALA A 228 5.84 18.06 -5.91
C ALA A 228 5.37 16.92 -6.85
N PRO A 229 6.17 16.52 -7.86
CA PRO A 229 5.89 15.33 -8.66
C PRO A 229 5.67 14.09 -7.83
N THR A 230 4.82 13.17 -8.35
CA THR A 230 4.58 11.86 -7.75
C THR A 230 5.90 11.07 -7.70
N PHE A 231 6.26 10.57 -6.52
CA PHE A 231 7.49 9.81 -6.37
C PHE A 231 7.35 8.36 -6.83
N SER A 232 8.49 7.65 -7.02
CA SER A 232 8.54 6.26 -7.52
C SER A 232 7.68 5.31 -6.68
N PRO A 233 7.06 4.28 -7.27
CA PRO A 233 6.36 3.24 -6.53
C PRO A 233 7.30 2.22 -5.87
N ASP A 234 8.54 2.04 -6.36
CA ASP A 234 9.42 0.90 -6.09
C ASP A 234 9.68 0.62 -4.59
N GLY A 235 9.64 1.64 -3.76
CA GLY A 235 9.84 1.49 -2.32
C GLY A 235 8.56 1.42 -1.51
N LEU A 236 7.38 1.42 -2.14
CA LEU A 236 6.10 1.48 -1.43
C LEU A 236 5.51 0.09 -1.19
N TYR A 237 5.19 -0.17 0.09
CA TYR A 237 4.59 -1.41 0.57
C TYR A 237 3.29 -1.13 1.32
N LEU A 238 2.18 -1.75 0.89
CA LEU A 238 1.01 -1.90 1.75
C LEU A 238 1.39 -2.88 2.86
N ARG A 239 1.55 -2.37 4.09
CA ARG A 239 2.12 -3.14 5.19
C ARG A 239 1.09 -3.93 5.95
N HIS A 240 -0.04 -3.30 6.27
CA HIS A 240 -1.07 -3.88 7.11
C HIS A 240 -2.41 -3.18 6.94
N ILE A 241 -3.50 -3.91 7.21
CA ILE A 241 -4.86 -3.38 7.22
C ILE A 241 -5.48 -3.69 8.58
N THR A 242 -5.91 -2.66 9.28
CA THR A 242 -6.52 -2.79 10.60
C THR A 242 -8.01 -3.04 10.48
N TYR A 243 -8.49 -4.07 11.15
CA TYR A 243 -9.90 -4.40 11.30
C TYR A 243 -10.31 -4.45 12.76
N ASP A 244 -11.61 -4.42 13.02
CA ASP A 244 -12.17 -4.64 14.34
C ASP A 244 -11.81 -6.05 14.84
N ALA A 245 -11.44 -6.17 16.13
CA ALA A 245 -11.06 -7.43 16.76
C ALA A 245 -12.18 -8.52 16.70
N LYS A 246 -13.42 -8.12 16.53
CA LYS A 246 -14.56 -9.06 16.38
C LYS A 246 -14.40 -10.01 15.18
N TRP A 247 -13.62 -9.61 14.15
CA TRP A 247 -13.38 -10.44 12.97
C TRP A 247 -12.34 -11.55 13.20
N GLN A 248 -11.57 -11.48 14.29
CA GLN A 248 -10.57 -12.49 14.70
C GLN A 248 -9.58 -12.85 13.59
N LEU A 249 -9.30 -11.90 12.68
CA LEU A 249 -8.35 -12.14 11.59
C LEU A 249 -6.94 -12.42 12.15
N PRO A 250 -6.17 -13.31 11.52
CA PRO A 250 -4.78 -13.51 11.87
C PRO A 250 -4.02 -12.18 11.77
N GLN A 251 -3.20 -11.88 12.77
CA GLN A 251 -2.38 -10.67 12.76
C GLN A 251 -1.00 -11.00 12.19
N GLY A 252 -0.69 -10.46 11.01
CA GLY A 252 0.64 -10.52 10.42
C GLY A 252 1.54 -9.43 11.03
N THR A 253 2.71 -9.81 11.51
CA THR A 253 3.76 -8.87 11.94
C THR A 253 4.84 -8.79 10.87
N MET A 254 4.50 -8.32 9.67
CA MET A 254 5.45 -8.24 8.58
C MET A 254 6.08 -6.85 8.51
N SER A 255 7.42 -6.82 8.47
CA SER A 255 8.20 -5.66 8.03
C SER A 255 9.17 -6.16 6.97
N PRO A 256 9.35 -5.42 5.87
CA PRO A 256 10.37 -5.80 4.91
C PRO A 256 11.70 -5.86 5.64
N ARG A 257 12.42 -6.97 5.48
CA ARG A 257 13.79 -7.15 5.97
C ARG A 257 14.71 -7.04 4.77
N PHE A 258 15.49 -5.97 4.72
CA PHE A 258 16.52 -5.72 3.72
C PHE A 258 17.89 -5.85 4.34
#